data_4df0f494ef492cd0404d752c1e1adc9b
#
_entry.id   4df0f494ef492cd0404d752c1e1adc9b
#
_cell.length_a   1.000
_cell.length_b   1.000
_cell.length_c   1.000
_cell.angle_alpha   90.00
_cell.angle_beta   90.00
_cell.angle_gamma   90.00
#
_symmetry.space_group_name_H-M   'P 1'
#
loop_
_entity.id
_entity.type
_entity.pdbx_description
1 polymer ?
#
loop_
_entity_poly.entity_id
_entity_poly.type
_entity_poly.pdbx_seq_one_letter_code
_entity_poly.pdbx_strand_id
1 'polypeptide(L)'
;MSLLNANYQIAVVTDNFVIHTTNGKFPVTQSFLDELNQRIDQLQMGTGVYLDSRADIYVVPDVKSYELLTSGKGRIIEFSSAFYSSLDHRIYIRSAEQILSNYSGIIIHEYTHWFLDEILRRAPLWFHEGIATQQGNQLGLDRYYYYIRERFWGNKMDLIQLAENYPQHPADWNLYYITSYYAVQYMKDKDPEAWKDFWEIVADNYRTGKKTLFTEAFHNAYHIDLVQFNEDFAAFSKRQAYVYIITGLGTFILILMPFILIYAHIKQRKKMKSLPDIDYSDEFSEDEDEKLY
;
A
#
# COMPACT_ATOMS: atom_id res chain seq x y z
N MET A 1 -3.52 -19.86 26.82
CA MET A 1 -3.88 -21.18 26.27
C MET A 1 -5.35 -21.59 26.46
N SER A 2 -6.29 -20.76 26.94
CA SER A 2 -7.66 -21.16 27.25
C SER A 2 -8.78 -20.43 26.49
N LEU A 3 -8.51 -19.59 25.50
CA LEU A 3 -9.53 -18.83 24.77
C LEU A 3 -9.89 -19.45 23.39
N LEU A 4 -9.20 -20.50 22.97
CA LEU A 4 -9.56 -21.28 21.77
C LEU A 4 -10.67 -22.35 22.05
N ASN A 5 -11.34 -22.30 23.19
CA ASN A 5 -12.48 -23.19 23.51
C ASN A 5 -13.81 -22.77 22.87
N ALA A 6 -13.86 -21.73 22.05
CA ALA A 6 -14.96 -21.53 21.14
C ALA A 6 -14.91 -22.68 20.12
N ASN A 7 -16.03 -23.43 19.96
CA ASN A 7 -16.15 -24.49 18.96
C ASN A 7 -16.12 -23.87 17.55
N TYR A 8 -14.93 -23.65 17.02
CA TYR A 8 -14.76 -23.24 15.64
C TYR A 8 -15.10 -24.40 14.70
N GLN A 9 -15.87 -24.10 13.68
CA GLN A 9 -16.27 -25.01 12.61
C GLN A 9 -15.74 -24.50 11.29
N ILE A 10 -15.41 -25.41 10.39
CA ILE A 10 -15.01 -25.06 9.03
C ILE A 10 -16.22 -24.48 8.30
N ALA A 11 -16.08 -23.25 7.82
CA ALA A 11 -17.08 -22.55 7.04
C ALA A 11 -16.77 -22.55 5.54
N VAL A 12 -15.48 -22.47 5.16
CA VAL A 12 -15.02 -22.45 3.78
C VAL A 12 -13.71 -23.24 3.67
N VAL A 13 -13.57 -23.98 2.58
CA VAL A 13 -12.30 -24.65 2.19
C VAL A 13 -12.02 -24.28 0.75
N THR A 14 -10.81 -23.78 0.49
CA THR A 14 -10.26 -23.53 -0.85
C THR A 14 -8.94 -24.27 -1.01
N ASP A 15 -8.30 -24.13 -2.14
CA ASP A 15 -6.95 -24.70 -2.33
C ASP A 15 -5.89 -23.93 -1.52
N ASN A 16 -6.12 -22.65 -1.22
CA ASN A 16 -5.15 -21.77 -0.56
C ASN A 16 -5.38 -21.57 0.94
N PHE A 17 -6.64 -21.68 1.41
CA PHE A 17 -6.97 -21.40 2.82
C PHE A 17 -8.20 -22.16 3.31
N VAL A 18 -8.32 -22.24 4.63
CA VAL A 18 -9.49 -22.75 5.35
C VAL A 18 -10.00 -21.64 6.29
N ILE A 19 -11.30 -21.32 6.21
CA ILE A 19 -11.93 -20.34 7.11
C ILE A 19 -12.69 -21.06 8.18
N HIS A 20 -12.39 -20.69 9.43
CA HIS A 20 -13.02 -21.20 10.64
C HIS A 20 -13.88 -20.10 11.28
N THR A 21 -15.13 -20.42 11.60
CA THR A 21 -16.08 -19.53 12.29
C THR A 21 -16.74 -20.26 13.45
N THR A 22 -17.28 -19.52 14.39
CA THR A 22 -17.98 -20.11 15.56
C THR A 22 -19.35 -20.72 15.23
N ASN A 23 -19.93 -20.39 14.08
CA ASN A 23 -21.26 -20.86 13.66
C ASN A 23 -21.24 -21.64 12.33
N GLY A 24 -20.07 -21.96 11.80
CA GLY A 24 -19.89 -22.65 10.52
C GLY A 24 -20.34 -21.87 9.29
N LYS A 25 -20.64 -20.57 9.44
CA LYS A 25 -21.08 -19.68 8.34
C LYS A 25 -20.14 -18.51 8.17
N PHE A 26 -19.76 -18.26 6.94
CA PHE A 26 -18.99 -17.08 6.58
C PHE A 26 -19.84 -16.24 5.62
N PRO A 27 -20.33 -15.06 6.06
CA PRO A 27 -21.34 -14.29 5.32
C PRO A 27 -20.71 -13.48 4.19
N VAL A 28 -20.07 -14.15 3.24
CA VAL A 28 -19.46 -13.53 2.05
C VAL A 28 -19.99 -14.20 0.79
N THR A 29 -19.90 -13.47 -0.31
CA THR A 29 -20.31 -13.95 -1.63
C THR A 29 -19.23 -14.85 -2.25
N GLN A 30 -19.62 -15.70 -3.21
CA GLN A 30 -18.66 -16.46 -4.00
C GLN A 30 -17.67 -15.54 -4.72
N SER A 31 -18.14 -14.41 -5.26
CA SER A 31 -17.28 -13.41 -5.91
C SER A 31 -16.18 -12.86 -5.00
N PHE A 32 -16.43 -12.74 -3.69
CA PHE A 32 -15.42 -12.36 -2.71
C PHE A 32 -14.34 -13.45 -2.55
N LEU A 33 -14.74 -14.71 -2.49
CA LEU A 33 -13.81 -15.84 -2.41
C LEU A 33 -12.97 -15.96 -3.68
N ASP A 34 -13.59 -15.75 -4.85
CA ASP A 34 -12.90 -15.77 -6.14
C ASP A 34 -11.87 -14.62 -6.23
N GLU A 35 -12.23 -13.41 -5.77
CA GLU A 35 -11.30 -12.27 -5.68
C GLU A 35 -10.11 -12.60 -4.78
N LEU A 36 -10.36 -13.17 -3.60
CA LEU A 36 -9.31 -13.51 -2.66
C LEU A 36 -8.36 -14.58 -3.22
N ASN A 37 -8.89 -15.65 -3.82
CA ASN A 37 -8.09 -16.66 -4.49
C ASN A 37 -7.26 -16.06 -5.63
N GLN A 38 -7.86 -15.20 -6.47
CA GLN A 38 -7.14 -14.55 -7.56
C GLN A 38 -5.96 -13.71 -7.06
N ARG A 39 -6.11 -12.99 -5.95
CA ARG A 39 -5.01 -12.21 -5.33
C ARG A 39 -3.91 -13.11 -4.79
N ILE A 40 -4.28 -14.24 -4.18
CA ILE A 40 -3.32 -15.25 -3.71
C ILE A 40 -2.56 -15.86 -4.89
N ASP A 41 -3.26 -16.22 -5.95
CA ASP A 41 -2.63 -16.75 -7.17
C ASP A 41 -1.65 -15.74 -7.79
N GLN A 42 -2.00 -14.45 -7.78
CA GLN A 42 -1.10 -13.37 -8.23
C GLN A 42 0.15 -13.25 -7.35
N LEU A 43 0.03 -13.39 -6.02
CA LEU A 43 1.17 -13.42 -5.11
C LEU A 43 2.08 -14.61 -5.40
N GLN A 44 1.52 -15.83 -5.50
CA GLN A 44 2.26 -17.06 -5.79
C GLN A 44 2.93 -17.00 -7.17
N MET A 45 2.21 -16.54 -8.19
CA MET A 45 2.75 -16.37 -9.54
C MET A 45 3.87 -15.32 -9.57
N GLY A 46 3.71 -14.20 -8.85
CA GLY A 46 4.71 -13.13 -8.77
C GLY A 46 5.99 -13.51 -8.06
N THR A 47 5.95 -14.53 -7.20
CA THR A 47 7.11 -15.08 -6.47
C THR A 47 7.63 -16.38 -7.08
N GLY A 48 6.88 -17.03 -7.98
CA GLY A 48 7.19 -18.35 -8.51
C GLY A 48 7.09 -19.49 -7.48
N VAL A 49 6.53 -19.21 -6.29
CA VAL A 49 6.34 -20.19 -5.21
C VAL A 49 4.86 -20.52 -5.06
N TYR A 50 4.52 -21.78 -5.20
CA TYR A 50 3.16 -22.30 -5.01
C TYR A 50 3.17 -23.20 -3.79
N LEU A 51 2.41 -22.81 -2.75
CA LEU A 51 2.37 -23.54 -1.50
C LEU A 51 1.43 -24.75 -1.59
N ASP A 52 1.88 -25.88 -1.07
CA ASP A 52 1.05 -27.09 -0.91
C ASP A 52 0.20 -27.04 0.37
N SER A 53 0.55 -26.16 1.32
CA SER A 53 -0.15 -25.95 2.57
C SER A 53 -1.23 -24.87 2.45
N ARG A 54 -2.25 -24.93 3.34
CA ARG A 54 -3.35 -23.98 3.41
C ARG A 54 -3.22 -23.13 4.66
N ALA A 55 -3.52 -21.84 4.53
CA ALA A 55 -3.60 -20.96 5.68
C ALA A 55 -4.89 -21.20 6.47
N ASP A 56 -4.80 -21.32 7.79
CA ASP A 56 -5.96 -21.35 8.70
C ASP A 56 -6.34 -19.92 9.10
N ILE A 57 -7.56 -19.50 8.71
CA ILE A 57 -8.11 -18.17 8.99
C ILE A 57 -9.26 -18.30 9.99
N TYR A 58 -9.08 -17.72 11.17
CA TYR A 58 -10.08 -17.74 12.25
C TYR A 58 -10.83 -16.41 12.31
N VAL A 59 -12.12 -16.43 12.03
CA VAL A 59 -12.99 -15.26 12.12
C VAL A 59 -13.50 -15.13 13.56
N VAL A 60 -13.01 -14.10 14.25
CA VAL A 60 -13.36 -13.83 15.64
C VAL A 60 -14.69 -13.08 15.70
N PRO A 61 -15.70 -13.61 16.44
CA PRO A 61 -17.08 -13.14 16.31
C PRO A 61 -17.32 -11.75 16.90
N ASP A 62 -16.53 -11.33 17.88
CA ASP A 62 -16.75 -10.07 18.60
C ASP A 62 -15.46 -9.39 19.03
N VAL A 63 -15.54 -8.08 19.26
CA VAL A 63 -14.39 -7.23 19.64
C VAL A 63 -13.76 -7.71 20.94
N LYS A 64 -14.54 -8.11 21.92
CA LYS A 64 -14.05 -8.54 23.23
C LYS A 64 -13.22 -9.82 23.14
N SER A 65 -13.68 -10.79 22.33
CA SER A 65 -12.95 -12.02 22.06
C SER A 65 -11.64 -11.72 21.30
N TYR A 66 -11.67 -10.76 20.39
CA TYR A 66 -10.46 -10.33 19.66
C TYR A 66 -9.46 -9.63 20.58
N GLU A 67 -9.91 -8.71 21.43
CA GLU A 67 -9.07 -8.04 22.42
C GLU A 67 -8.42 -9.02 23.40
N LEU A 68 -9.14 -10.06 23.83
CA LEU A 68 -8.59 -11.11 24.68
C LEU A 68 -7.52 -11.94 23.96
N LEU A 69 -7.69 -12.23 22.66
CA LEU A 69 -6.71 -12.94 21.84
C LEU A 69 -5.45 -12.12 21.60
N THR A 70 -5.59 -10.79 21.49
CA THR A 70 -4.50 -9.85 21.19
C THR A 70 -3.82 -9.30 22.44
N SER A 71 -4.46 -9.41 23.61
CA SER A 71 -3.93 -8.93 24.89
C SER A 71 -2.56 -9.50 25.18
N GLY A 72 -1.59 -8.63 25.44
CA GLY A 72 -0.20 -9.02 25.74
C GLY A 72 0.65 -9.41 24.52
N LYS A 73 0.09 -9.39 23.29
CA LYS A 73 0.85 -9.68 22.06
C LYS A 73 1.50 -8.45 21.42
N GLY A 74 1.36 -7.28 22.05
CA GLY A 74 1.90 -6.00 21.60
C GLY A 74 0.82 -5.03 21.10
N ARG A 75 1.11 -3.74 21.19
CA ARG A 75 0.15 -2.65 20.86
C ARG A 75 -0.40 -2.69 19.44
N ILE A 76 0.36 -3.24 18.49
CA ILE A 76 -0.04 -3.33 17.09
C ILE A 76 -1.26 -4.20 16.92
N ILE A 77 -1.18 -5.38 17.52
CA ILE A 77 -2.17 -6.43 17.42
C ILE A 77 -3.46 -5.97 18.12
N GLU A 78 -3.34 -5.18 19.19
CA GLU A 78 -4.49 -4.66 19.95
C GLU A 78 -5.36 -3.68 19.13
N PHE A 79 -4.78 -2.92 18.19
CA PHE A 79 -5.49 -1.93 17.37
C PHE A 79 -5.78 -2.38 15.94
N SER A 80 -5.24 -3.53 15.52
CA SER A 80 -5.47 -4.06 14.17
C SER A 80 -6.84 -4.73 14.05
N SER A 81 -7.33 -4.86 12.84
CA SER A 81 -8.56 -5.63 12.55
C SER A 81 -8.29 -7.10 12.27
N ALA A 82 -7.03 -7.46 12.05
CA ALA A 82 -6.54 -8.81 11.83
C ALA A 82 -5.07 -8.90 12.24
N PHE A 83 -4.57 -10.10 12.41
CA PHE A 83 -3.14 -10.37 12.58
C PHE A 83 -2.80 -11.82 12.22
N TYR A 84 -1.63 -12.04 11.67
CA TYR A 84 -0.98 -13.33 11.57
C TYR A 84 -0.18 -13.62 12.84
N SER A 85 -0.31 -14.81 13.38
CA SER A 85 0.43 -15.29 14.54
C SER A 85 1.46 -16.34 14.12
N SER A 86 2.74 -15.98 14.12
CA SER A 86 3.85 -16.89 13.80
C SER A 86 4.04 -17.99 14.84
N LEU A 87 3.46 -17.84 16.05
CA LEU A 87 3.57 -18.85 17.10
C LEU A 87 2.72 -20.09 16.85
N ASP A 88 1.54 -19.92 16.27
CA ASP A 88 0.59 -20.98 15.98
C ASP A 88 0.24 -21.09 14.49
N HIS A 89 0.92 -20.32 13.63
CA HIS A 89 0.79 -20.30 12.18
C HIS A 89 -0.67 -20.07 11.72
N ARG A 90 -1.39 -19.15 12.40
CA ARG A 90 -2.80 -18.85 12.15
C ARG A 90 -3.04 -17.38 11.90
N ILE A 91 -4.05 -17.11 11.09
CA ILE A 91 -4.56 -15.77 10.84
C ILE A 91 -5.82 -15.57 11.67
N TYR A 92 -5.90 -14.47 12.40
CA TYR A 92 -7.07 -14.07 13.17
C TYR A 92 -7.61 -12.76 12.62
N ILE A 93 -8.90 -12.73 12.31
CA ILE A 93 -9.56 -11.55 11.76
C ILE A 93 -10.90 -11.31 12.44
N ARG A 94 -11.26 -10.06 12.67
CA ARG A 94 -12.61 -9.68 13.11
C ARG A 94 -13.64 -10.05 12.05
N SER A 95 -14.89 -10.24 12.46
CA SER A 95 -15.97 -10.53 11.49
C SER A 95 -16.16 -9.37 10.50
N ALA A 96 -16.64 -9.67 9.29
CA ALA A 96 -16.87 -8.68 8.24
C ALA A 96 -17.84 -7.56 8.66
N GLU A 97 -18.77 -7.84 9.57
CA GLU A 97 -19.71 -6.86 10.12
C GLU A 97 -19.03 -5.76 10.94
N GLN A 98 -17.85 -6.06 11.48
CA GLN A 98 -17.06 -5.13 12.31
C GLN A 98 -16.02 -4.34 11.49
N ILE A 99 -15.85 -4.67 10.21
CA ILE A 99 -14.86 -4.06 9.32
C ILE A 99 -15.61 -3.43 8.14
N LEU A 100 -15.64 -2.10 8.13
CA LEU A 100 -16.47 -1.34 7.18
C LEU A 100 -15.89 -1.23 5.77
N SER A 101 -14.61 -1.59 5.54
CA SER A 101 -13.98 -1.41 4.23
C SER A 101 -12.79 -2.35 4.01
N ASN A 102 -12.55 -2.70 2.73
CA ASN A 102 -11.37 -3.45 2.28
C ASN A 102 -11.09 -4.77 3.02
N TYR A 103 -12.14 -5.54 3.30
CA TYR A 103 -12.01 -6.81 4.04
C TYR A 103 -11.09 -7.82 3.33
N SER A 104 -11.20 -7.94 2.00
CA SER A 104 -10.32 -8.77 1.19
C SER A 104 -8.86 -8.31 1.26
N GLY A 105 -8.62 -6.99 1.23
CA GLY A 105 -7.28 -6.43 1.38
C GLY A 105 -6.64 -6.70 2.73
N ILE A 106 -7.43 -6.76 3.80
CA ILE A 106 -6.94 -7.12 5.14
C ILE A 106 -6.57 -8.60 5.18
N ILE A 107 -7.42 -9.48 4.66
CA ILE A 107 -7.13 -10.92 4.63
C ILE A 107 -5.87 -11.21 3.81
N ILE A 108 -5.72 -10.61 2.64
CA ILE A 108 -4.55 -10.85 1.79
C ILE A 108 -3.26 -10.30 2.42
N HIS A 109 -3.35 -9.20 3.19
CA HIS A 109 -2.23 -8.68 3.96
C HIS A 109 -1.72 -9.71 4.97
N GLU A 110 -2.62 -10.27 5.79
CA GLU A 110 -2.26 -11.28 6.79
C GLU A 110 -1.85 -12.62 6.16
N TYR A 111 -2.51 -13.00 5.06
CA TYR A 111 -2.11 -14.16 4.27
C TYR A 111 -0.68 -14.00 3.73
N THR A 112 -0.31 -12.78 3.32
CA THR A 112 1.04 -12.50 2.83
C THR A 112 2.09 -12.71 3.92
N HIS A 113 1.82 -12.33 5.17
CA HIS A 113 2.72 -12.62 6.29
C HIS A 113 2.88 -14.12 6.50
N TRP A 114 1.77 -14.88 6.51
CA TRP A 114 1.80 -16.33 6.58
C TRP A 114 2.58 -16.95 5.43
N PHE A 115 2.31 -16.52 4.19
CA PHE A 115 2.99 -17.00 3.00
C PHE A 115 4.51 -16.77 3.07
N LEU A 116 4.94 -15.58 3.45
CA LEU A 116 6.36 -15.25 3.57
C LEU A 116 7.05 -16.06 4.68
N ASP A 117 6.35 -16.31 5.80
CA ASP A 117 6.88 -17.12 6.90
C ASP A 117 7.02 -18.61 6.52
N GLU A 118 6.19 -19.11 5.58
CA GLU A 118 6.35 -20.48 5.05
C GLU A 118 7.60 -20.67 4.19
N ILE A 119 8.07 -19.62 3.51
CA ILE A 119 9.14 -19.74 2.49
C ILE A 119 10.46 -19.09 2.91
N LEU A 120 10.40 -18.08 3.81
CA LEU A 120 11.58 -17.34 4.26
C LEU A 120 11.86 -17.56 5.75
N ARG A 121 13.12 -17.44 6.11
CA ARG A 121 13.59 -17.36 7.50
C ARG A 121 14.24 -16.01 7.73
N ARG A 122 13.92 -15.37 8.87
CA ARG A 122 14.50 -14.10 9.30
C ARG A 122 14.40 -13.00 8.25
N ALA A 123 13.31 -12.98 7.49
CA ALA A 123 13.02 -11.83 6.64
C ALA A 123 12.77 -10.61 7.51
N PRO A 124 13.30 -9.42 7.15
CA PRO A 124 13.10 -8.20 7.93
C PRO A 124 11.62 -7.82 8.01
N LEU A 125 11.18 -7.24 9.13
CA LEU A 125 9.79 -6.82 9.29
C LEU A 125 9.35 -5.83 8.22
N TRP A 126 10.22 -4.89 7.80
CA TRP A 126 9.90 -3.97 6.71
C TRP A 126 9.65 -4.68 5.38
N PHE A 127 10.29 -5.84 5.14
CA PHE A 127 10.05 -6.63 3.92
C PHE A 127 8.67 -7.31 3.98
N HIS A 128 8.34 -7.93 5.13
CA HIS A 128 7.01 -8.50 5.36
C HIS A 128 5.91 -7.45 5.15
N GLU A 129 6.03 -6.30 5.81
CA GLU A 129 5.03 -5.24 5.73
C GLU A 129 4.96 -4.59 4.35
N GLY A 130 6.11 -4.47 3.68
CA GLY A 130 6.17 -3.91 2.33
C GLY A 130 5.41 -4.76 1.32
N ILE A 131 5.66 -6.08 1.29
CA ILE A 131 4.94 -7.02 0.42
C ILE A 131 3.45 -7.06 0.82
N ALA A 132 3.14 -7.22 2.11
CA ALA A 132 1.77 -7.30 2.60
C ALA A 132 0.95 -6.02 2.28
N THR A 133 1.56 -4.84 2.43
CA THR A 133 0.92 -3.55 2.08
C THR A 133 0.65 -3.44 0.58
N GLN A 134 1.57 -3.93 -0.28
CA GLN A 134 1.36 -3.97 -1.74
C GLN A 134 0.19 -4.88 -2.09
N GLN A 135 0.15 -6.09 -1.56
CA GLN A 135 -0.91 -7.06 -1.81
C GLN A 135 -2.27 -6.62 -1.26
N GLY A 136 -2.27 -6.02 -0.07
CA GLY A 136 -3.48 -5.50 0.58
C GLY A 136 -4.08 -4.26 -0.08
N ASN A 137 -3.35 -3.59 -0.98
CA ASN A 137 -3.73 -2.30 -1.58
C ASN A 137 -4.18 -1.27 -0.51
N GLN A 138 -3.38 -1.12 0.52
CA GLN A 138 -3.75 -0.36 1.74
C GLN A 138 -3.22 1.07 1.76
N LEU A 139 -2.60 1.56 0.67
CA LEU A 139 -2.04 2.91 0.61
C LEU A 139 -3.15 3.96 0.44
N GLY A 140 -3.40 4.74 1.48
CA GLY A 140 -4.22 5.95 1.43
C GLY A 140 -3.42 7.19 1.01
N LEU A 141 -4.11 8.23 0.55
CA LEU A 141 -3.47 9.51 0.15
C LEU A 141 -2.77 10.22 1.31
N ASP A 142 -3.27 10.07 2.53
CA ASP A 142 -2.69 10.62 3.76
C ASP A 142 -1.27 10.11 4.03
N ARG A 143 -0.95 8.87 3.65
CA ARG A 143 0.39 8.29 3.80
C ARG A 143 1.44 9.03 2.98
N TYR A 144 1.10 9.55 1.80
CA TYR A 144 2.02 10.37 1.00
C TYR A 144 2.39 11.68 1.72
N TYR A 145 1.41 12.32 2.37
CA TYR A 145 1.67 13.50 3.18
C TYR A 145 2.61 13.18 4.34
N TYR A 146 2.35 12.11 5.11
CA TYR A 146 3.23 11.69 6.20
C TYR A 146 4.63 11.36 5.70
N TYR A 147 4.76 10.65 4.57
CA TYR A 147 6.05 10.32 3.98
C TYR A 147 6.86 11.56 3.60
N ILE A 148 6.24 12.54 2.92
CA ILE A 148 6.89 13.81 2.55
C ILE A 148 7.31 14.57 3.81
N ARG A 149 6.39 14.74 4.76
CA ARG A 149 6.65 15.46 6.00
C ARG A 149 7.85 14.88 6.75
N GLU A 150 7.87 13.57 6.99
CA GLU A 150 8.92 12.92 7.76
C GLU A 150 10.27 12.90 7.02
N ARG A 151 10.26 12.85 5.69
CA ARG A 151 11.52 12.89 4.93
C ARG A 151 12.22 14.25 4.96
N PHE A 152 11.49 15.34 5.17
CA PHE A 152 12.05 16.69 5.20
C PHE A 152 12.21 17.24 6.62
N TRP A 153 11.31 16.91 7.54
CA TRP A 153 11.26 17.49 8.87
C TRP A 153 11.24 16.47 10.02
N GLY A 154 11.09 15.20 9.72
CA GLY A 154 10.98 14.14 10.72
C GLY A 154 12.24 13.31 10.93
N ASN A 155 12.10 12.28 11.78
CA ASN A 155 13.12 11.28 11.98
C ASN A 155 13.25 10.38 10.76
N LYS A 156 14.48 10.10 10.36
CA LYS A 156 14.74 9.13 9.30
C LYS A 156 14.42 7.74 9.84
N MET A 157 13.51 7.04 9.20
CA MET A 157 13.35 5.61 9.45
C MET A 157 14.48 4.84 8.77
N ASP A 158 15.26 4.17 9.58
CA ASP A 158 16.36 3.32 9.19
C ASP A 158 15.83 1.88 9.01
N LEU A 159 16.00 1.30 7.82
CA LEU A 159 15.54 -0.07 7.53
C LEU A 159 16.21 -1.11 8.43
N ILE A 160 17.42 -0.85 8.93
CA ILE A 160 18.08 -1.74 9.88
C ILE A 160 17.32 -1.78 11.21
N GLN A 161 16.88 -0.60 11.70
CA GLN A 161 16.05 -0.51 12.91
C GLN A 161 14.66 -1.12 12.70
N LEU A 162 14.08 -0.92 11.51
CA LEU A 162 12.78 -1.47 11.13
C LEU A 162 12.82 -2.96 10.79
N ALA A 163 14.01 -3.58 10.74
CA ALA A 163 14.15 -5.00 10.45
C ALA A 163 13.65 -5.89 11.59
N GLU A 164 13.82 -5.45 12.85
CA GLU A 164 13.57 -6.26 14.04
C GLU A 164 12.45 -5.70 14.93
N ASN A 165 12.15 -4.41 14.80
CA ASN A 165 11.26 -3.72 15.73
C ASN A 165 10.17 -2.93 15.02
N TYR A 166 8.97 -3.08 15.50
CA TYR A 166 7.84 -2.23 15.11
C TYR A 166 7.90 -0.87 15.83
N PRO A 167 7.30 0.19 15.24
CA PRO A 167 7.21 1.49 15.86
C PRO A 167 6.52 1.44 17.23
N GLN A 168 7.10 2.16 18.21
CA GLN A 168 6.55 2.26 19.56
C GLN A 168 5.36 3.23 19.64
N HIS A 169 5.33 4.24 18.76
CA HIS A 169 4.31 5.29 18.76
C HIS A 169 3.29 5.09 17.63
N PRO A 170 1.98 5.20 17.90
CA PRO A 170 0.94 5.09 16.89
C PRO A 170 1.11 6.05 15.71
N ALA A 171 1.66 7.25 15.94
CA ALA A 171 1.90 8.25 14.90
C ALA A 171 2.91 7.80 13.83
N ASP A 172 3.81 6.88 14.16
CA ASP A 172 4.88 6.42 13.26
C ASP A 172 4.44 5.26 12.34
N TRP A 173 3.27 4.66 12.60
CA TRP A 173 2.80 3.49 11.85
C TRP A 173 2.58 3.77 10.38
N ASN A 174 1.94 4.89 10.05
CA ASN A 174 1.73 5.25 8.65
C ASN A 174 3.05 5.43 7.90
N LEU A 175 4.03 6.05 8.56
CA LEU A 175 5.37 6.21 8.00
C LEU A 175 6.09 4.86 7.86
N TYR A 176 5.93 3.97 8.83
CA TYR A 176 6.50 2.63 8.80
C TYR A 176 5.97 1.82 7.59
N TYR A 177 4.65 1.72 7.43
CA TYR A 177 4.05 1.00 6.32
C TYR A 177 4.46 1.57 4.96
N ILE A 178 4.44 2.90 4.81
CA ILE A 178 4.82 3.51 3.54
C ILE A 178 6.33 3.39 3.27
N THR A 179 7.17 3.45 4.30
CA THR A 179 8.62 3.22 4.16
C THR A 179 8.89 1.78 3.74
N SER A 180 8.25 0.81 4.36
CA SER A 180 8.32 -0.62 4.03
C SER A 180 7.87 -0.88 2.58
N TYR A 181 6.75 -0.30 2.17
CA TYR A 181 6.27 -0.37 0.80
C TYR A 181 7.32 0.12 -0.21
N TYR A 182 7.90 1.31 0.03
CA TYR A 182 8.90 1.88 -0.88
C TYR A 182 10.24 1.16 -0.82
N ALA A 183 10.60 0.53 0.28
CA ALA A 183 11.80 -0.30 0.35
C ALA A 183 11.67 -1.52 -0.58
N VAL A 184 10.52 -2.19 -0.56
CA VAL A 184 10.24 -3.31 -1.47
C VAL A 184 10.12 -2.83 -2.91
N GLN A 185 9.44 -1.71 -3.16
CA GLN A 185 9.37 -1.12 -4.49
C GLN A 185 10.77 -0.76 -5.01
N TYR A 186 11.62 -0.22 -4.18
CA TYR A 186 13.00 0.10 -4.53
C TYR A 186 13.82 -1.15 -4.84
N MET A 187 13.68 -2.24 -4.07
CA MET A 187 14.31 -3.53 -4.42
C MET A 187 13.97 -3.94 -5.85
N LYS A 188 12.68 -3.88 -6.18
CA LYS A 188 12.15 -4.30 -7.49
C LYS A 188 12.60 -3.37 -8.63
N ASP A 189 12.56 -2.05 -8.41
CA ASP A 189 12.81 -1.05 -9.45
C ASP A 189 14.31 -0.80 -9.67
N LYS A 190 15.14 -0.96 -8.63
CA LYS A 190 16.59 -0.77 -8.71
C LYS A 190 17.23 -1.80 -9.64
N ASP A 191 16.84 -3.05 -9.50
CA ASP A 191 17.36 -4.16 -10.29
C ASP A 191 16.27 -5.24 -10.45
N PRO A 192 15.49 -5.17 -11.55
CA PRO A 192 14.44 -6.15 -11.81
C PRO A 192 14.95 -7.59 -12.00
N GLU A 193 16.17 -7.78 -12.52
CA GLU A 193 16.76 -9.10 -12.67
C GLU A 193 17.16 -9.67 -11.31
N ALA A 194 17.82 -8.88 -10.45
CA ALA A 194 18.11 -9.28 -9.08
C ALA A 194 16.84 -9.60 -8.26
N TRP A 195 15.74 -8.85 -8.50
CA TRP A 195 14.45 -9.17 -7.91
C TRP A 195 13.93 -10.54 -8.34
N LYS A 196 14.06 -10.85 -9.62
CA LYS A 196 13.69 -12.17 -10.17
C LYS A 196 14.58 -13.26 -9.60
N ASP A 197 15.90 -13.08 -9.60
CA ASP A 197 16.88 -14.03 -9.08
C ASP A 197 16.64 -14.32 -7.58
N PHE A 198 16.27 -13.29 -6.80
CA PHE A 198 15.89 -13.46 -5.39
C PHE A 198 14.74 -14.46 -5.24
N TRP A 199 13.68 -14.30 -6.03
CA TRP A 199 12.52 -15.19 -5.96
C TRP A 199 12.79 -16.56 -6.57
N GLU A 200 13.65 -16.69 -7.59
CA GLU A 200 14.08 -17.98 -8.13
C GLU A 200 14.86 -18.77 -7.06
N ILE A 201 15.77 -18.14 -6.33
CA ILE A 201 16.48 -18.78 -5.20
C ILE A 201 15.49 -19.27 -4.14
N VAL A 202 14.50 -18.47 -3.80
CA VAL A 202 13.47 -18.82 -2.81
C VAL A 202 12.62 -20.00 -3.30
N ALA A 203 12.18 -19.96 -4.57
CA ALA A 203 11.36 -21.01 -5.18
C ALA A 203 12.12 -22.34 -5.28
N ASP A 204 13.39 -22.33 -5.67
CA ASP A 204 14.22 -23.54 -5.77
C ASP A 204 14.46 -24.18 -4.40
N ASN A 205 14.72 -23.35 -3.37
CA ASN A 205 14.84 -23.87 -2.01
C ASN A 205 13.52 -24.47 -1.51
N TYR A 206 12.39 -23.81 -1.77
CA TYR A 206 11.07 -24.33 -1.37
C TYR A 206 10.76 -25.68 -2.04
N ARG A 207 11.04 -25.84 -3.34
CA ARG A 207 10.89 -27.13 -4.06
C ARG A 207 11.71 -28.26 -3.45
N THR A 208 12.82 -27.94 -2.77
CA THR A 208 13.64 -28.91 -2.04
C THR A 208 13.24 -29.06 -0.57
N GLY A 209 12.11 -28.50 -0.15
CA GLY A 209 11.58 -28.56 1.21
C GLY A 209 12.34 -27.68 2.22
N LYS A 210 13.00 -26.60 1.77
CA LYS A 210 13.79 -25.71 2.63
C LYS A 210 13.24 -24.30 2.62
N LYS A 211 13.12 -23.70 3.81
CA LYS A 211 12.90 -22.27 3.93
C LYS A 211 14.22 -21.51 3.70
N THR A 212 14.19 -20.48 2.88
CA THR A 212 15.37 -19.68 2.51
C THR A 212 15.72 -18.65 3.57
N LEU A 213 16.99 -18.53 3.92
CA LEU A 213 17.45 -17.40 4.74
C LEU A 213 17.44 -16.12 3.91
N PHE A 214 16.67 -15.12 4.34
CA PHE A 214 16.46 -13.87 3.58
C PHE A 214 17.79 -13.19 3.21
N THR A 215 18.69 -13.02 4.19
CA THR A 215 19.96 -12.32 3.97
C THR A 215 20.88 -13.03 2.97
N GLU A 216 20.81 -14.34 2.90
CA GLU A 216 21.56 -15.14 1.95
C GLU A 216 21.00 -14.98 0.52
N ALA A 217 19.70 -15.14 0.34
CA ALA A 217 19.05 -14.93 -0.95
C ALA A 217 19.23 -13.48 -1.45
N PHE A 218 19.09 -12.51 -0.55
CA PHE A 218 19.28 -11.11 -0.87
C PHE A 218 20.71 -10.82 -1.33
N HIS A 219 21.71 -11.28 -0.58
CA HIS A 219 23.10 -11.08 -0.96
C HIS A 219 23.47 -11.75 -2.28
N ASN A 220 22.98 -12.98 -2.49
CA ASN A 220 23.26 -13.73 -3.72
C ASN A 220 22.62 -13.07 -4.95
N ALA A 221 21.42 -12.48 -4.81
CA ALA A 221 20.73 -11.83 -5.91
C ALA A 221 21.24 -10.39 -6.18
N TYR A 222 21.40 -9.58 -5.13
CA TYR A 222 21.73 -8.15 -5.28
C TYR A 222 23.22 -7.84 -5.19
N HIS A 223 24.07 -8.78 -4.76
CA HIS A 223 25.52 -8.65 -4.56
C HIS A 223 25.93 -7.52 -3.60
N ILE A 224 25.00 -7.06 -2.76
CA ILE A 224 25.21 -6.09 -1.68
C ILE A 224 24.66 -6.65 -0.38
N ASP A 225 25.04 -6.05 0.74
CA ASP A 225 24.43 -6.34 2.03
C ASP A 225 23.26 -5.38 2.36
N LEU A 226 22.55 -5.66 3.47
CA LEU A 226 21.42 -4.84 3.88
C LEU A 226 21.84 -3.45 4.37
N VAL A 227 23.09 -3.25 4.80
CA VAL A 227 23.60 -1.95 5.24
C VAL A 227 23.77 -1.03 4.01
N GLN A 228 24.44 -1.54 2.97
CA GLN A 228 24.57 -0.81 1.71
C GLN A 228 23.21 -0.52 1.08
N PHE A 229 22.30 -1.51 1.11
CA PHE A 229 20.93 -1.32 0.61
C PHE A 229 20.18 -0.20 1.36
N ASN A 230 20.31 -0.14 2.69
CA ASN A 230 19.70 0.91 3.52
C ASN A 230 20.22 2.31 3.16
N GLU A 231 21.53 2.46 2.93
CA GLU A 231 22.15 3.73 2.51
C GLU A 231 21.62 4.18 1.12
N ASP A 232 21.61 3.27 0.16
CA ASP A 232 21.09 3.52 -1.19
C ASP A 232 19.59 3.87 -1.16
N PHE A 233 18.81 3.15 -0.35
CA PHE A 233 17.39 3.42 -0.16
C PHE A 233 17.14 4.78 0.49
N ALA A 234 17.96 5.19 1.45
CA ALA A 234 17.84 6.51 2.07
C ALA A 234 17.98 7.65 1.04
N ALA A 235 18.93 7.52 0.10
CA ALA A 235 19.10 8.47 -1.00
C ALA A 235 17.91 8.45 -1.98
N PHE A 236 17.46 7.25 -2.38
CA PHE A 236 16.29 7.07 -3.23
C PHE A 236 15.03 7.68 -2.59
N SER A 237 14.77 7.38 -1.33
CA SER A 237 13.54 7.80 -0.66
C SER A 237 13.46 9.33 -0.50
N LYS A 238 14.60 10.00 -0.34
CA LYS A 238 14.65 11.47 -0.37
C LYS A 238 14.29 12.03 -1.75
N ARG A 239 14.85 11.45 -2.80
CA ARG A 239 14.53 11.84 -4.19
C ARG A 239 13.04 11.61 -4.49
N GLN A 240 12.47 10.50 -4.05
CA GLN A 240 11.06 10.18 -4.24
C GLN A 240 10.13 11.20 -3.57
N ALA A 241 10.49 11.68 -2.37
CA ALA A 241 9.73 12.73 -1.70
C ALA A 241 9.73 14.04 -2.50
N TYR A 242 10.86 14.41 -3.13
CA TYR A 242 10.90 15.56 -4.06
C TYR A 242 10.00 15.36 -5.28
N VAL A 243 10.01 14.18 -5.88
CA VAL A 243 9.13 13.85 -7.02
C VAL A 243 7.67 14.06 -6.64
N TYR A 244 7.24 13.61 -5.46
CA TYR A 244 5.87 13.82 -4.99
C TYR A 244 5.52 15.28 -4.77
N ILE A 245 6.43 16.09 -4.24
CA ILE A 245 6.19 17.53 -4.09
C ILE A 245 6.00 18.18 -5.46
N ILE A 246 6.89 17.91 -6.41
CA ILE A 246 6.84 18.50 -7.75
C ILE A 246 5.56 18.06 -8.48
N THR A 247 5.23 16.77 -8.41
CA THR A 247 4.01 16.24 -9.03
C THR A 247 2.75 16.82 -8.39
N GLY A 248 2.72 16.91 -7.04
CA GLY A 248 1.61 17.51 -6.31
C GLY A 248 1.40 18.99 -6.65
N LEU A 249 2.48 19.77 -6.73
CA LEU A 249 2.42 21.18 -7.16
C LEU A 249 1.94 21.33 -8.60
N GLY A 250 2.45 20.48 -9.51
CA GLY A 250 2.01 20.46 -10.91
C GLY A 250 0.52 20.15 -11.03
N THR A 251 0.03 19.15 -10.32
CA THR A 251 -1.38 18.78 -10.29
C THR A 251 -2.24 19.91 -9.72
N PHE A 252 -1.78 20.56 -8.66
CA PHE A 252 -2.47 21.71 -8.06
C PHE A 252 -2.59 22.89 -9.05
N ILE A 253 -1.54 23.21 -9.79
CA ILE A 253 -1.54 24.25 -10.82
C ILE A 253 -2.54 23.89 -11.93
N LEU A 254 -2.55 22.64 -12.40
CA LEU A 254 -3.50 22.17 -13.42
C LEU A 254 -4.95 22.28 -12.97
N ILE A 255 -5.25 21.98 -11.70
CA ILE A 255 -6.59 22.11 -11.13
C ILE A 255 -7.00 23.60 -11.04
N LEU A 256 -6.06 24.50 -10.73
CA LEU A 256 -6.34 25.92 -10.63
C LEU A 256 -6.48 26.63 -11.99
N MET A 257 -5.86 26.09 -13.04
CA MET A 257 -5.84 26.73 -14.36
C MET A 257 -7.24 27.11 -14.91
N PRO A 258 -8.26 26.22 -14.88
CA PRO A 258 -9.60 26.59 -15.33
C PRO A 258 -10.20 27.77 -14.56
N PHE A 259 -9.99 27.84 -13.26
CA PHE A 259 -10.49 28.92 -12.42
C PHE A 259 -9.81 30.26 -12.74
N ILE A 260 -8.50 30.22 -12.99
CA ILE A 260 -7.72 31.39 -13.41
C ILE A 260 -8.22 31.89 -14.78
N LEU A 261 -8.46 30.99 -15.73
CA LEU A 261 -8.97 31.35 -17.05
C LEU A 261 -10.39 31.92 -16.99
N ILE A 262 -11.27 31.32 -16.18
CA ILE A 262 -12.63 31.86 -15.97
C ILE A 262 -12.55 33.26 -15.34
N TYR A 263 -11.73 33.45 -14.32
CA TYR A 263 -11.53 34.73 -13.68
C TYR A 263 -10.99 35.78 -14.67
N ALA A 264 -9.98 35.44 -15.45
CA ALA A 264 -9.42 36.31 -16.48
C ALA A 264 -10.46 36.69 -17.52
N HIS A 265 -11.27 35.74 -17.98
CA HIS A 265 -12.37 35.97 -18.94
C HIS A 265 -13.43 36.93 -18.37
N ILE A 266 -13.86 36.70 -17.13
CA ILE A 266 -14.84 37.58 -16.47
C ILE A 266 -14.27 39.02 -16.33
N LYS A 267 -13.00 39.14 -15.93
CA LYS A 267 -12.32 40.43 -15.79
C LYS A 267 -12.20 41.14 -17.14
N GLN A 268 -11.85 40.41 -18.21
CA GLN A 268 -11.78 40.96 -19.57
C GLN A 268 -13.15 41.44 -20.06
N ARG A 269 -14.20 40.63 -19.85
CA ARG A 269 -15.59 41.07 -20.21
C ARG A 269 -16.02 42.32 -19.47
N LYS A 270 -15.70 42.45 -18.17
CA LYS A 270 -16.01 43.68 -17.42
C LYS A 270 -15.26 44.89 -17.98
N LYS A 271 -13.98 44.72 -18.36
CA LYS A 271 -13.19 45.78 -18.98
C LYS A 271 -13.74 46.20 -20.34
N MET A 272 -14.14 45.23 -21.18
CA MET A 272 -14.74 45.53 -22.50
C MET A 272 -16.07 46.29 -22.39
N LYS A 273 -16.91 45.96 -21.39
CA LYS A 273 -18.17 46.70 -21.13
C LYS A 273 -17.96 48.12 -20.62
N SER A 274 -16.79 48.45 -20.10
CA SER A 274 -16.45 49.80 -19.63
C SER A 274 -15.72 50.65 -20.66
N LEU A 275 -15.44 50.12 -21.85
CA LEU A 275 -14.90 50.92 -22.95
C LEU A 275 -16.06 51.72 -23.58
N PRO A 276 -15.87 53.03 -23.92
CA PRO A 276 -16.86 53.79 -24.64
C PRO A 276 -17.10 53.16 -26.03
N ASP A 277 -18.36 53.15 -26.47
CA ASP A 277 -18.68 52.76 -27.84
C ASP A 277 -17.95 53.67 -28.81
N ILE A 278 -17.21 53.11 -29.75
CA ILE A 278 -16.62 53.89 -30.85
C ILE A 278 -17.75 54.21 -31.77
N ASP A 279 -18.22 55.44 -31.76
CA ASP A 279 -19.23 55.94 -32.71
C ASP A 279 -18.53 56.16 -34.05
N TYR A 280 -18.80 55.28 -35.01
CA TYR A 280 -18.30 55.37 -36.40
C TYR A 280 -19.14 56.31 -37.25
N SER A 281 -20.11 57.08 -36.66
CA SER A 281 -21.00 57.93 -37.42
C SER A 281 -20.34 59.17 -38.02
N ASP A 282 -19.12 59.53 -37.54
CA ASP A 282 -18.46 60.80 -37.98
C ASP A 282 -17.39 60.61 -39.06
N GLU A 283 -17.16 59.39 -39.62
CA GLU A 283 -16.14 59.18 -40.65
C GLU A 283 -16.67 59.01 -42.08
N PHE A 284 -17.97 59.09 -42.29
CA PHE A 284 -18.57 59.14 -43.66
C PHE A 284 -19.49 60.35 -43.81
N SER A 285 -18.97 61.58 -43.68
CA SER A 285 -19.60 62.74 -44.27
C SER A 285 -19.14 62.79 -45.72
N GLU A 286 -20.09 62.46 -46.61
CA GLU A 286 -20.03 62.74 -48.02
C GLU A 286 -19.86 64.25 -48.22
N ASP A 287 -18.64 64.66 -48.57
CA ASP A 287 -18.38 65.99 -49.13
C ASP A 287 -17.27 65.81 -50.17
N GLU A 288 -17.66 65.36 -51.39
CA GLU A 288 -16.93 65.72 -52.61
C GLU A 288 -17.80 65.33 -53.87
N ASP A 289 -18.88 66.09 -54.04
CA ASP A 289 -19.44 66.27 -55.37
C ASP A 289 -19.75 67.76 -55.50
N GLU A 290 -18.82 68.49 -56.07
CA GLU A 290 -19.07 69.66 -56.90
C GLU A 290 -17.75 70.40 -57.12
N LYS A 291 -17.22 70.20 -58.32
CA LYS A 291 -16.62 71.26 -59.16
C LYS A 291 -15.74 70.63 -60.27
N LEU A 292 -16.37 70.41 -61.36
CA LEU A 292 -15.67 70.39 -62.66
C LEU A 292 -16.50 71.19 -63.62
N TYR A 293 -16.12 72.42 -63.86
CA TYR A 293 -16.23 73.13 -65.12
C TYR A 293 -14.87 73.67 -65.49
#